data_93345ccc1637bc4ffab1517b424d0b6c
#
_entry.id   93345ccc1637bc4ffab1517b424d0b6c
#
_cell.length_a   1.000
_cell.length_b   1.000
_cell.length_c   1.000
_cell.angle_alpha   90.00
_cell.angle_beta   90.00
_cell.angle_gamma   90.00
#
_symmetry.space_group_name_H-M   'P 1'
#
loop_
_entity.id
_entity.type
_entity.pdbx_description
1 polymer ?
#
loop_
_entity_poly.entity_id
_entity_poly.type
_entity_poly.pdbx_seq_one_letter_code
_entity_poly.pdbx_strand_id
1 'polypeptide(L)'
;MPQQSFGLGIIVPSSNTVLERDYTGLGLDGVSFHFSRVLNSEDTIEQLTAMKESSREAARLLSHPRRMKGIALGCTGGSFVEGAGYDESVVKVMEEASGLPAVTTSGAVLSSLRALGVRKIAVFTPYDEWLSSRLVKFLQGNGFDIAMHAFGFDLRTTLEDNCWEPINDWVAAQVPNDADGVFISCTDFGWLRGVAPLEERLGRPVVTSNLATLWHLLQTVNAADRLPANLSRLTDVSKSPLDNVG
;
A
#
# COMPACT_ATOMS: atom_id res chain seq x y z
N MET A 1 -9.06 4.52 -30.04
CA MET A 1 -8.13 5.65 -29.89
C MET A 1 -7.01 5.21 -28.96
N PRO A 2 -5.73 5.59 -29.16
CA PRO A 2 -4.72 5.28 -28.16
C PRO A 2 -5.11 5.93 -26.85
N GLN A 3 -5.09 5.16 -25.77
CA GLN A 3 -5.39 5.66 -24.44
C GLN A 3 -4.33 6.72 -24.05
N GLN A 4 -4.80 7.87 -23.56
CA GLN A 4 -3.94 8.99 -23.22
C GLN A 4 -3.01 8.62 -22.05
N SER A 5 -1.70 8.85 -22.22
CA SER A 5 -0.71 8.64 -21.17
C SER A 5 -0.82 9.68 -20.06
N PHE A 6 -0.56 9.29 -18.80
CA PHE A 6 -0.59 10.16 -17.64
C PHE A 6 0.47 9.78 -16.60
N GLY A 7 0.75 10.69 -15.67
CA GLY A 7 1.67 10.49 -14.56
C GLY A 7 0.96 10.24 -13.25
N LEU A 8 1.58 9.43 -12.39
CA LEU A 8 1.24 9.23 -10.99
C LEU A 8 2.43 9.64 -10.12
N GLY A 9 2.17 10.45 -9.11
CA GLY A 9 3.17 10.87 -8.13
C GLY A 9 3.20 9.92 -6.94
N ILE A 10 4.39 9.49 -6.56
CA ILE A 10 4.58 8.60 -5.41
C ILE A 10 5.57 9.25 -4.45
N ILE A 11 5.12 9.51 -3.25
CA ILE A 11 5.96 10.00 -2.16
C ILE A 11 6.44 8.80 -1.36
N VAL A 12 7.75 8.62 -1.25
CA VAL A 12 8.36 7.48 -0.57
C VAL A 12 9.28 7.91 0.55
N PRO A 13 9.44 7.11 1.63
CA PRO A 13 10.49 7.32 2.62
C PRO A 13 11.87 7.33 1.98
N SER A 14 12.80 8.15 2.51
CA SER A 14 14.17 8.22 1.97
C SER A 14 14.92 6.89 2.05
N SER A 15 14.59 6.05 3.02
CA SER A 15 15.14 4.70 3.21
C SER A 15 14.54 3.64 2.26
N ASN A 16 13.35 3.88 1.67
CA ASN A 16 12.67 2.88 0.84
C ASN A 16 13.42 2.64 -0.47
N THR A 17 13.71 1.37 -0.77
CA THR A 17 14.43 0.93 -1.98
C THR A 17 13.60 0.07 -2.91
N VAL A 18 12.38 -0.26 -2.52
CA VAL A 18 11.59 -1.33 -3.14
C VAL A 18 10.42 -0.79 -3.95
N LEU A 19 9.64 0.15 -3.42
CA LEU A 19 8.38 0.59 -4.03
C LEU A 19 8.58 1.14 -5.46
N GLU A 20 9.64 1.94 -5.66
CA GLU A 20 9.99 2.50 -6.96
C GLU A 20 10.29 1.39 -7.98
N ARG A 21 11.08 0.39 -7.58
CA ARG A 21 11.38 -0.78 -8.40
C ARG A 21 10.13 -1.61 -8.72
N ASP A 22 9.29 -1.84 -7.71
CA ASP A 22 8.05 -2.60 -7.87
C ASP A 22 7.13 -1.97 -8.91
N TYR A 23 6.89 -0.65 -8.82
CA TYR A 23 5.96 0.02 -9.71
C TYR A 23 6.52 0.20 -11.13
N THR A 24 7.79 0.60 -11.26
CA THR A 24 8.43 0.75 -12.57
C THR A 24 8.59 -0.61 -13.27
N GLY A 25 8.82 -1.67 -12.51
CA GLY A 25 8.95 -3.04 -13.02
C GLY A 25 7.65 -3.67 -13.55
N LEU A 26 6.48 -3.09 -13.25
CA LEU A 26 5.21 -3.54 -13.82
C LEU A 26 5.04 -3.16 -15.29
N GLY A 27 5.67 -2.08 -15.74
CA GLY A 27 5.56 -1.64 -17.14
C GLY A 27 4.14 -1.30 -17.56
N LEU A 28 3.38 -0.57 -16.74
CA LEU A 28 1.98 -0.23 -17.04
C LEU A 28 1.87 0.65 -18.27
N ASP A 29 1.11 0.19 -19.28
CA ASP A 29 0.95 0.91 -20.53
C ASP A 29 0.31 2.30 -20.32
N GLY A 30 0.96 3.33 -20.83
CA GLY A 30 0.51 4.73 -20.73
C GLY A 30 0.55 5.33 -19.33
N VAL A 31 1.17 4.68 -18.34
CA VAL A 31 1.36 5.21 -16.97
C VAL A 31 2.84 5.46 -16.72
N SER A 32 3.17 6.68 -16.28
CA SER A 32 4.51 7.01 -15.79
C SER A 32 4.47 7.28 -14.29
N PHE A 33 5.47 6.76 -13.56
CA PHE A 33 5.62 7.03 -12.13
C PHE A 33 6.67 8.11 -11.90
N HIS A 34 6.36 9.05 -11.02
CA HIS A 34 7.23 10.15 -10.62
C HIS A 34 7.40 10.10 -9.10
N PHE A 35 8.64 10.02 -8.63
CA PHE A 35 8.92 9.80 -7.22
C PHE A 35 9.47 11.07 -6.55
N SER A 36 9.04 11.32 -5.33
CA SER A 36 9.61 12.31 -4.42
C SER A 36 9.89 11.61 -3.08
N ARG A 37 10.99 11.98 -2.42
CA ARG A 37 11.38 11.37 -1.16
C ARG A 37 11.14 12.31 0.01
N VAL A 38 10.66 11.74 1.13
CA VAL A 38 10.55 12.42 2.42
C VAL A 38 11.50 11.76 3.41
N LEU A 39 12.06 12.54 4.31
CA LEU A 39 13.03 12.02 5.26
C LEU A 39 12.41 10.96 6.17
N ASN A 40 13.00 9.80 6.18
CA ASN A 40 12.76 8.71 7.14
C ASN A 40 14.00 7.80 7.16
N SER A 41 14.80 7.91 8.19
CA SER A 41 15.98 7.05 8.40
C SER A 41 15.74 5.97 9.44
N GLU A 42 14.75 6.18 10.31
CA GLU A 42 14.37 5.29 11.40
C GLU A 42 12.87 5.33 11.62
N ASP A 43 12.27 4.21 11.97
CA ASP A 43 10.85 4.13 12.30
C ASP A 43 10.61 4.63 13.73
N THR A 44 10.71 5.95 13.95
CA THR A 44 10.31 6.59 15.20
C THR A 44 8.98 7.33 15.05
N ILE A 45 8.30 7.57 16.17
CA ILE A 45 7.02 8.32 16.17
C ILE A 45 7.22 9.70 15.55
N GLU A 46 8.31 10.37 15.93
CA GLU A 46 8.65 11.72 15.47
C GLU A 46 8.84 11.77 13.95
N GLN A 47 9.62 10.84 13.37
CA GLN A 47 9.87 10.81 11.94
C GLN A 47 8.61 10.41 11.15
N LEU A 48 7.89 9.40 11.61
CA LEU A 48 6.65 8.95 10.96
C LEU A 48 5.57 10.04 10.97
N THR A 49 5.40 10.75 12.09
CA THR A 49 4.45 11.88 12.19
C THR A 49 4.88 13.08 11.34
N ALA A 50 6.18 13.38 11.29
CA ALA A 50 6.71 14.47 10.47
C ALA A 50 6.49 14.25 8.96
N MET A 51 6.28 13.02 8.51
CA MET A 51 6.00 12.71 7.09
C MET A 51 4.74 13.43 6.59
N LYS A 52 3.76 13.67 7.43
CA LYS A 52 2.52 14.39 7.04
C LYS A 52 2.87 15.78 6.47
N GLU A 53 3.64 16.57 7.17
CA GLU A 53 4.03 17.90 6.69
C GLU A 53 5.07 17.83 5.57
N SER A 54 6.00 16.89 5.63
CA SER A 54 6.97 16.67 4.53
C SER A 54 6.27 16.25 3.23
N SER A 55 5.14 15.55 3.31
CA SER A 55 4.33 15.16 2.15
C SER A 55 3.68 16.36 1.47
N ARG A 56 3.43 17.48 2.17
CA ARG A 56 2.92 18.72 1.59
C ARG A 56 3.82 19.23 0.46
N GLU A 57 5.10 19.40 0.75
CA GLU A 57 6.05 19.91 -0.23
C GLU A 57 6.33 18.88 -1.34
N ALA A 58 6.43 17.60 -1.00
CA ALA A 58 6.59 16.54 -1.98
C ALA A 58 5.39 16.49 -2.96
N ALA A 59 4.16 16.61 -2.45
CA ALA A 59 2.94 16.64 -3.27
C ALA A 59 2.92 17.87 -4.18
N ARG A 60 3.28 19.05 -3.65
CA ARG A 60 3.40 20.27 -4.44
C ARG A 60 4.38 20.10 -5.60
N LEU A 61 5.56 19.53 -5.36
CA LEU A 61 6.55 19.26 -6.42
C LEU A 61 6.05 18.28 -7.46
N LEU A 62 5.37 17.21 -7.03
CA LEU A 62 4.82 16.17 -7.91
C LEU A 62 3.61 16.65 -8.74
N SER A 63 2.99 17.78 -8.42
CA SER A 63 1.90 18.33 -9.21
C SER A 63 2.35 19.09 -10.46
N HIS A 64 3.63 19.47 -10.57
CA HIS A 64 4.15 20.30 -11.66
C HIS A 64 4.35 19.57 -12.99
N PRO A 65 4.75 18.27 -13.05
CA PRO A 65 4.84 17.59 -14.33
C PRO A 65 3.50 17.58 -15.06
N ARG A 66 3.55 17.69 -16.39
CA ARG A 66 2.32 17.71 -17.19
C ARG A 66 1.62 16.35 -17.11
N ARG A 67 0.28 16.36 -17.10
CA ARG A 67 -0.57 15.17 -17.12
C ARG A 67 -0.54 14.32 -15.85
N MET A 68 -0.16 14.90 -14.74
CA MET A 68 -0.31 14.24 -13.45
C MET A 68 -1.80 14.07 -13.11
N LYS A 69 -2.19 12.89 -12.62
CA LYS A 69 -3.58 12.57 -12.29
C LYS A 69 -3.83 12.31 -10.81
N GLY A 70 -2.82 11.89 -10.07
CA GLY A 70 -2.98 11.58 -8.66
C GLY A 70 -1.65 11.36 -7.95
N ILE A 71 -1.68 11.37 -6.63
CA ILE A 71 -0.52 11.25 -5.76
C ILE A 71 -0.78 10.21 -4.67
N ALA A 72 0.23 9.43 -4.31
CA ALA A 72 0.18 8.53 -3.17
C ALA A 72 1.31 8.79 -2.18
N LEU A 73 1.01 8.71 -0.87
CA LEU A 73 2.04 8.49 0.14
C LEU A 73 2.28 6.99 0.27
N GLY A 74 3.40 6.53 -0.28
CA GLY A 74 3.89 5.15 -0.25
C GLY A 74 4.64 4.84 1.05
N CYS A 75 3.99 5.01 2.18
CA CYS A 75 4.50 4.65 3.50
C CYS A 75 3.37 4.18 4.40
N THR A 76 3.41 2.92 4.82
CA THR A 76 2.39 2.38 5.70
C THR A 76 2.48 3.03 7.08
N GLY A 77 3.64 2.98 7.75
CA GLY A 77 3.87 3.56 9.08
C GLY A 77 3.49 5.04 9.15
N GLY A 78 3.97 5.83 8.21
CA GLY A 78 3.71 7.27 8.12
C GLY A 78 2.23 7.64 7.84
N SER A 79 1.37 6.67 7.57
CA SER A 79 -0.06 6.90 7.32
C SER A 79 -1.00 6.31 8.37
N PHE A 80 -0.50 5.52 9.35
CA PHE A 80 -1.35 5.00 10.44
C PHE A 80 -0.86 5.34 11.86
N VAL A 81 0.34 5.88 12.01
CA VAL A 81 1.04 5.97 13.31
C VAL A 81 0.24 6.68 14.41
N GLU A 82 -0.61 7.62 14.08
CA GLU A 82 -1.48 8.33 15.03
C GLU A 82 -2.88 7.70 15.17
N GLY A 83 -3.15 6.58 14.52
CA GLY A 83 -4.41 5.84 14.66
C GLY A 83 -5.47 6.18 13.62
N ALA A 84 -6.73 5.80 13.90
CA ALA A 84 -7.83 5.95 12.95
C ALA A 84 -8.09 7.42 12.57
N GLY A 85 -8.33 7.68 11.27
CA GLY A 85 -8.56 9.02 10.73
C GLY A 85 -7.28 9.84 10.46
N TYR A 86 -6.12 9.36 10.90
CA TYR A 86 -4.86 10.04 10.60
C TYR A 86 -4.53 10.03 9.12
N ASP A 87 -4.72 8.92 8.46
CA ASP A 87 -4.54 8.73 7.01
C ASP A 87 -5.35 9.74 6.18
N GLU A 88 -6.60 10.00 6.55
CA GLU A 88 -7.45 11.02 5.91
C GLU A 88 -6.86 12.42 6.06
N SER A 89 -6.30 12.73 7.23
CA SER A 89 -5.65 14.02 7.47
C SER A 89 -4.38 14.21 6.62
N VAL A 90 -3.66 13.13 6.30
CA VAL A 90 -2.50 13.14 5.39
C VAL A 90 -2.95 13.34 3.94
N VAL A 91 -4.01 12.65 3.51
CA VAL A 91 -4.63 12.86 2.19
C VAL A 91 -4.98 14.33 1.98
N LYS A 92 -5.69 14.93 2.94
CA LYS A 92 -6.08 16.34 2.87
C LYS A 92 -4.88 17.28 2.67
N VAL A 93 -3.79 17.06 3.40
CA VAL A 93 -2.56 17.87 3.25
C VAL A 93 -1.97 17.77 1.85
N MET A 94 -1.96 16.58 1.26
CA MET A 94 -1.44 16.36 -0.10
C MET A 94 -2.35 16.96 -1.17
N GLU A 95 -3.68 16.82 -1.03
CA GLU A 95 -4.66 17.37 -1.96
C GLU A 95 -4.66 18.91 -1.96
N GLU A 96 -4.61 19.53 -0.77
CA GLU A 96 -4.49 20.98 -0.63
C GLU A 96 -3.23 21.55 -1.28
N ALA A 97 -2.12 20.81 -1.19
CA ALA A 97 -0.83 21.25 -1.72
C ALA A 97 -0.68 21.05 -3.23
N SER A 98 -1.29 20.00 -3.77
CA SER A 98 -1.11 19.59 -5.17
C SER A 98 -2.27 19.96 -6.10
N GLY A 99 -3.48 20.09 -5.57
CA GLY A 99 -4.71 20.19 -6.35
C GLY A 99 -5.09 18.89 -7.08
N LEU A 100 -4.46 17.77 -6.73
CA LEU A 100 -4.69 16.45 -7.32
C LEU A 100 -5.31 15.50 -6.30
N PRO A 101 -6.12 14.52 -6.71
CA PRO A 101 -6.57 13.44 -5.84
C PRO A 101 -5.38 12.73 -5.20
N ALA A 102 -5.48 12.42 -3.91
CA ALA A 102 -4.41 11.76 -3.18
C ALA A 102 -4.90 10.53 -2.41
N VAL A 103 -3.98 9.58 -2.18
CA VAL A 103 -4.22 8.40 -1.35
C VAL A 103 -3.05 8.16 -0.41
N THR A 104 -3.30 7.45 0.68
CA THR A 104 -2.24 6.92 1.55
C THR A 104 -2.22 5.40 1.48
N THR A 105 -1.07 4.81 1.81
CA THR A 105 -0.97 3.34 1.88
C THR A 105 -1.96 2.75 2.87
N SER A 106 -2.14 3.33 4.06
CA SER A 106 -3.05 2.77 5.06
C SER A 106 -4.51 2.88 4.64
N GLY A 107 -4.95 4.02 4.09
CA GLY A 107 -6.29 4.17 3.51
C GLY A 107 -6.54 3.22 2.35
N ALA A 108 -5.52 3.01 1.50
CA ALA A 108 -5.59 2.04 0.41
C ALA A 108 -5.73 0.60 0.90
N VAL A 109 -5.03 0.22 1.97
CA VAL A 109 -5.18 -1.11 2.60
C VAL A 109 -6.60 -1.32 3.12
N LEU A 110 -7.16 -0.34 3.84
CA LEU A 110 -8.55 -0.42 4.33
C LEU A 110 -9.54 -0.59 3.16
N SER A 111 -9.37 0.19 2.10
CA SER A 111 -10.21 0.12 0.90
C SER A 111 -10.10 -1.24 0.20
N SER A 112 -8.88 -1.78 0.08
CA SER A 112 -8.62 -3.08 -0.53
C SER A 112 -9.24 -4.23 0.25
N LEU A 113 -9.08 -4.24 1.57
CA LEU A 113 -9.66 -5.26 2.45
C LEU A 113 -11.19 -5.25 2.38
N ARG A 114 -11.80 -4.07 2.39
CA ARG A 114 -13.26 -3.92 2.24
C ARG A 114 -13.75 -4.41 0.88
N ALA A 115 -13.06 -4.04 -0.20
CA ALA A 115 -13.39 -4.45 -1.56
C ALA A 115 -13.34 -5.97 -1.73
N LEU A 116 -12.44 -6.65 -1.02
CA LEU A 116 -12.30 -8.11 -1.01
C LEU A 116 -13.28 -8.81 -0.03
N GLY A 117 -14.06 -8.06 0.73
CA GLY A 117 -14.97 -8.61 1.73
C GLY A 117 -14.27 -9.21 2.97
N VAL A 118 -13.00 -8.90 3.17
CA VAL A 118 -12.22 -9.37 4.32
C VAL A 118 -12.65 -8.65 5.58
N ARG A 119 -12.88 -9.40 6.66
CA ARG A 119 -13.24 -8.87 7.98
C ARG A 119 -12.28 -9.31 9.07
N LYS A 120 -11.81 -10.55 9.02
CA LYS A 120 -10.89 -11.14 9.99
C LYS A 120 -9.53 -11.41 9.35
N ILE A 121 -8.51 -10.68 9.79
CA ILE A 121 -7.23 -10.56 9.08
C ILE A 121 -6.11 -11.26 9.84
N ALA A 122 -5.28 -12.03 9.13
CA ALA A 122 -3.94 -12.38 9.58
C ALA A 122 -2.96 -11.27 9.15
N VAL A 123 -2.29 -10.62 10.10
CA VAL A 123 -1.42 -9.47 9.87
C VAL A 123 0.04 -9.88 10.01
N PHE A 124 0.85 -9.52 9.02
CA PHE A 124 2.28 -9.78 8.97
C PHE A 124 3.05 -8.49 8.75
N THR A 125 4.08 -8.23 9.54
CA THR A 125 4.89 -7.00 9.45
C THR A 125 6.37 -7.26 9.69
N PRO A 126 7.27 -6.48 9.10
CA PRO A 126 8.69 -6.50 9.46
C PRO A 126 9.01 -5.62 10.65
N TYR A 127 8.03 -4.84 11.13
CA TYR A 127 8.24 -3.82 12.16
C TYR A 127 8.58 -4.43 13.52
N ASP A 128 9.16 -3.60 14.38
CA ASP A 128 9.24 -3.89 15.80
C ASP A 128 7.85 -3.94 16.45
N GLU A 129 7.75 -4.53 17.61
CA GLU A 129 6.50 -4.77 18.34
C GLU A 129 5.67 -3.48 18.54
N TRP A 130 6.33 -2.37 18.85
CA TRP A 130 5.64 -1.11 19.14
C TRP A 130 4.86 -0.56 17.93
N LEU A 131 5.49 -0.56 16.73
CA LEU A 131 4.86 -0.07 15.51
C LEU A 131 3.84 -1.07 14.99
N SER A 132 4.15 -2.35 15.07
CA SER A 132 3.25 -3.43 14.70
C SER A 132 1.97 -3.45 15.55
N SER A 133 2.07 -3.21 16.87
CA SER A 133 0.91 -3.08 17.75
C SER A 133 0.04 -1.85 17.43
N ARG A 134 0.65 -0.76 16.95
CA ARG A 134 -0.10 0.40 16.47
C ARG A 134 -0.89 0.09 15.19
N LEU A 135 -0.30 -0.67 14.27
CA LEU A 135 -1.00 -1.13 13.07
C LEU A 135 -2.23 -1.97 13.43
N VAL A 136 -2.09 -2.92 14.35
CA VAL A 136 -3.21 -3.73 14.85
C VAL A 136 -4.33 -2.84 15.39
N LYS A 137 -4.00 -1.87 16.24
CA LYS A 137 -4.98 -0.91 16.79
C LYS A 137 -5.65 -0.07 15.70
N PHE A 138 -4.89 0.35 14.69
CA PHE A 138 -5.42 1.09 13.55
C PHE A 138 -6.44 0.25 12.77
N LEU A 139 -6.12 -1.02 12.46
CA LEU A 139 -7.03 -1.94 11.77
C LEU A 139 -8.29 -2.22 12.59
N GLN A 140 -8.15 -2.48 13.89
CA GLN A 140 -9.28 -2.70 14.81
C GLN A 140 -10.17 -1.45 14.91
N GLY A 141 -9.57 -0.27 15.02
CA GLY A 141 -10.29 1.02 15.04
C GLY A 141 -11.07 1.30 13.74
N ASN A 142 -10.70 0.64 12.65
CA ASN A 142 -11.39 0.70 11.36
C ASN A 142 -12.34 -0.47 11.09
N GLY A 143 -12.65 -1.28 12.12
CA GLY A 143 -13.69 -2.32 12.11
C GLY A 143 -13.21 -3.69 11.62
N PHE A 144 -11.91 -3.97 11.64
CA PHE A 144 -11.37 -5.28 11.29
C PHE A 144 -11.04 -6.10 12.54
N ASP A 145 -11.36 -7.38 12.51
CA ASP A 145 -10.92 -8.35 13.51
C ASP A 145 -9.53 -8.88 13.17
N ILE A 146 -8.69 -9.10 14.16
CA ILE A 146 -7.34 -9.64 13.97
C ILE A 146 -7.32 -11.12 14.39
N ALA A 147 -7.19 -12.01 13.42
CA ALA A 147 -7.09 -13.44 13.63
C ALA A 147 -5.74 -13.82 14.24
N MET A 148 -4.68 -13.19 13.75
CA MET A 148 -3.33 -13.34 14.25
C MET A 148 -2.48 -12.14 13.84
N HIS A 149 -1.34 -11.97 14.50
CA HIS A 149 -0.38 -10.92 14.24
C HIS A 149 1.04 -11.46 14.44
N ALA A 150 1.83 -11.42 13.36
CA ALA A 150 3.25 -11.75 13.38
C ALA A 150 4.08 -10.54 12.97
N PHE A 151 5.23 -10.35 13.60
CA PHE A 151 6.10 -9.19 13.38
C PHE A 151 7.58 -9.56 13.41
N GLY A 152 8.44 -8.61 13.03
CA GLY A 152 9.89 -8.75 13.13
C GLY A 152 10.52 -9.63 12.04
N PHE A 153 9.91 -9.75 10.86
CA PHE A 153 10.55 -10.42 9.73
C PHE A 153 11.77 -9.63 9.27
N ASP A 154 12.90 -10.30 9.09
CA ASP A 154 14.12 -9.65 8.63
C ASP A 154 14.07 -9.36 7.12
N LEU A 155 13.77 -8.11 6.77
CA LEU A 155 13.70 -7.64 5.38
C LEU A 155 15.01 -7.85 4.59
N ARG A 156 16.15 -7.89 5.26
CA ARG A 156 17.45 -8.09 4.59
C ARG A 156 17.54 -9.43 3.85
N THR A 157 16.75 -10.41 4.28
CA THR A 157 16.69 -11.73 3.63
C THR A 157 16.03 -11.70 2.26
N THR A 158 15.34 -10.62 1.88
CA THR A 158 14.53 -10.52 0.65
C THR A 158 14.95 -9.39 -0.28
N LEU A 159 15.72 -8.42 0.20
CA LEU A 159 16.10 -7.24 -0.58
C LEU A 159 17.13 -7.54 -1.66
N GLU A 160 18.05 -8.49 -1.41
CA GLU A 160 19.17 -8.76 -2.31
C GLU A 160 18.77 -9.56 -3.54
N ASP A 161 17.77 -10.46 -3.46
CA ASP A 161 17.50 -11.47 -4.50
C ASP A 161 16.17 -11.35 -5.25
N ASN A 162 15.37 -10.32 -5.02
CA ASN A 162 13.98 -10.27 -5.53
C ASN A 162 13.16 -11.52 -5.18
N CYS A 163 13.50 -12.19 -4.09
CA CYS A 163 12.96 -13.47 -3.71
C CYS A 163 11.77 -13.27 -2.78
N TRP A 164 10.58 -13.67 -3.22
CA TRP A 164 9.34 -13.58 -2.44
C TRP A 164 9.00 -14.90 -1.73
N GLU A 165 9.66 -16.01 -2.09
CA GLU A 165 9.40 -17.32 -1.52
C GLU A 165 9.61 -17.37 0.01
N PRO A 166 10.67 -16.82 0.62
CA PRO A 166 10.83 -16.82 2.06
C PRO A 166 9.69 -16.12 2.81
N ILE A 167 9.15 -15.02 2.25
CA ILE A 167 8.00 -14.33 2.82
C ILE A 167 6.74 -15.21 2.71
N ASN A 168 6.51 -15.81 1.54
CA ASN A 168 5.39 -16.70 1.32
C ASN A 168 5.41 -17.89 2.26
N ASP A 169 6.59 -18.50 2.48
CA ASP A 169 6.75 -19.61 3.40
C ASP A 169 6.51 -19.19 4.85
N TRP A 170 7.06 -18.05 5.26
CA TRP A 170 6.85 -17.49 6.59
C TRP A 170 5.37 -17.21 6.89
N VAL A 171 4.68 -16.60 5.92
CA VAL A 171 3.25 -16.28 6.01
C VAL A 171 2.42 -17.57 6.02
N ALA A 172 2.61 -18.44 5.03
CA ALA A 172 1.78 -19.62 4.85
C ALA A 172 1.89 -20.62 6.01
N ALA A 173 3.03 -20.64 6.71
CA ALA A 173 3.21 -21.50 7.89
C ALA A 173 2.39 -21.05 9.10
N GLN A 174 1.85 -19.83 9.12
CA GLN A 174 1.28 -19.24 10.33
C GLN A 174 -0.19 -18.80 10.18
N VAL A 175 -0.69 -18.63 8.94
CA VAL A 175 -2.07 -18.14 8.71
C VAL A 175 -3.09 -19.10 9.33
N PRO A 176 -3.92 -18.66 10.30
CA PRO A 176 -4.92 -19.52 10.92
C PRO A 176 -6.11 -19.77 9.96
N ASN A 177 -6.79 -20.90 10.18
CA ASN A 177 -7.90 -21.31 9.30
C ASN A 177 -9.09 -20.35 9.33
N ASP A 178 -9.27 -19.61 10.41
CA ASP A 178 -10.39 -18.70 10.64
C ASP A 178 -10.11 -17.24 10.18
N ALA A 179 -8.97 -16.97 9.53
CA ALA A 179 -8.72 -15.70 8.87
C ALA A 179 -9.40 -15.68 7.51
N ASP A 180 -10.10 -14.58 7.18
CA ASP A 180 -10.75 -14.37 5.88
C ASP A 180 -9.75 -13.96 4.81
N GLY A 181 -8.66 -13.29 5.22
CA GLY A 181 -7.62 -12.78 4.34
C GLY A 181 -6.33 -12.48 5.10
N VAL A 182 -5.31 -12.12 4.34
CA VAL A 182 -3.98 -11.80 4.84
C VAL A 182 -3.62 -10.37 4.48
N PHE A 183 -3.02 -9.64 5.42
CA PHE A 183 -2.38 -8.36 5.16
C PHE A 183 -0.89 -8.42 5.48
N ILE A 184 -0.06 -8.09 4.49
CA ILE A 184 1.40 -8.02 4.63
C ILE A 184 1.80 -6.55 4.50
N SER A 185 2.22 -6.00 5.62
CA SER A 185 2.49 -4.58 5.78
C SER A 185 3.96 -4.26 5.54
N CYS A 186 4.23 -3.18 4.95
CA CYS A 186 5.45 -2.44 4.65
C CYS A 186 5.65 -2.24 3.16
N THR A 187 5.93 -1.01 2.77
CA THR A 187 6.21 -0.67 1.36
C THR A 187 7.63 -1.02 0.93
N ASP A 188 8.47 -1.43 1.87
CA ASP A 188 9.81 -1.96 1.59
C ASP A 188 9.84 -3.50 1.48
N PHE A 189 8.68 -4.15 1.53
CA PHE A 189 8.47 -5.51 1.09
C PHE A 189 8.22 -5.54 -0.42
N GLY A 190 9.24 -5.82 -1.23
CA GLY A 190 9.15 -5.95 -2.68
C GLY A 190 8.49 -7.24 -3.09
N TRP A 191 7.22 -7.18 -3.61
CA TRP A 191 6.56 -8.45 -3.70
C TRP A 191 5.27 -8.53 -4.53
N LEU A 192 5.05 -7.60 -5.42
CA LEU A 192 3.84 -7.62 -6.23
C LEU A 192 3.64 -8.96 -6.98
N ARG A 193 4.73 -9.58 -7.44
CA ARG A 193 4.68 -10.86 -8.18
C ARG A 193 4.46 -12.08 -7.29
N GLY A 194 4.70 -11.98 -6.01
CA GLY A 194 4.51 -13.06 -5.03
C GLY A 194 3.08 -13.17 -4.50
N VAL A 195 2.23 -12.18 -4.75
CA VAL A 195 0.87 -12.13 -4.21
C VAL A 195 0.00 -13.26 -4.76
N ALA A 196 -0.12 -13.38 -6.08
CA ALA A 196 -0.96 -14.40 -6.69
C ALA A 196 -0.56 -15.85 -6.30
N PRO A 197 0.74 -16.23 -6.30
CA PRO A 197 1.16 -17.55 -5.80
C PRO A 197 0.78 -17.80 -4.34
N LEU A 198 0.85 -16.79 -3.48
CA LEU A 198 0.44 -16.94 -2.09
C LEU A 198 -1.08 -17.07 -1.95
N GLU A 199 -1.86 -16.30 -2.69
CA GLU A 199 -3.31 -16.42 -2.72
C GLU A 199 -3.77 -17.80 -3.19
N GLU A 200 -3.11 -18.38 -4.19
CA GLU A 200 -3.36 -19.73 -4.66
C GLU A 200 -3.06 -20.76 -3.55
N ARG A 201 -1.91 -20.65 -2.90
CA ARG A 201 -1.49 -21.54 -1.80
C ARG A 201 -2.44 -21.48 -0.59
N LEU A 202 -2.92 -20.28 -0.25
CA LEU A 202 -3.78 -20.06 0.93
C LEU A 202 -5.27 -20.23 0.64
N GLY A 203 -5.67 -20.19 -0.62
CA GLY A 203 -7.08 -20.21 -1.01
C GLY A 203 -7.87 -18.94 -0.64
N ARG A 204 -7.19 -17.86 -0.22
CA ARG A 204 -7.80 -16.62 0.29
C ARG A 204 -7.07 -15.37 -0.20
N PRO A 205 -7.71 -14.18 -0.13
CA PRO A 205 -7.09 -12.94 -0.60
C PRO A 205 -5.88 -12.53 0.24
N VAL A 206 -4.89 -11.95 -0.43
CA VAL A 206 -3.68 -11.38 0.16
C VAL A 206 -3.57 -9.92 -0.27
N VAL A 207 -3.52 -9.01 0.69
CA VAL A 207 -3.29 -7.58 0.48
C VAL A 207 -1.86 -7.25 0.91
N THR A 208 -1.10 -6.57 0.05
CA THR A 208 0.19 -5.98 0.42
C THR A 208 0.11 -4.46 0.37
N SER A 209 0.96 -3.78 1.11
CA SER A 209 1.03 -2.31 1.10
C SER A 209 1.21 -1.76 -0.31
N ASN A 210 2.13 -2.32 -1.10
CA ASN A 210 2.44 -1.84 -2.45
C ASN A 210 1.28 -2.06 -3.42
N LEU A 211 0.67 -3.26 -3.40
CA LEU A 211 -0.46 -3.56 -4.27
C LEU A 211 -1.69 -2.71 -3.94
N ALA A 212 -2.03 -2.59 -2.65
CA ALA A 212 -3.15 -1.79 -2.19
C ALA A 212 -3.01 -0.32 -2.61
N THR A 213 -1.83 0.27 -2.39
CA THR A 213 -1.56 1.66 -2.76
C THR A 213 -1.73 1.91 -4.25
N LEU A 214 -1.15 1.05 -5.09
CA LEU A 214 -1.25 1.16 -6.54
C LEU A 214 -2.69 0.98 -7.02
N TRP A 215 -3.35 -0.07 -6.53
CA TRP A 215 -4.74 -0.37 -6.87
C TRP A 215 -5.66 0.81 -6.53
N HIS A 216 -5.58 1.33 -5.30
CA HIS A 216 -6.45 2.41 -4.85
C HIS A 216 -6.16 3.73 -5.56
N LEU A 217 -4.89 4.05 -5.84
CA LEU A 217 -4.53 5.23 -6.61
C LEU A 217 -5.09 5.15 -8.04
N LEU A 218 -4.97 4.01 -8.70
CA LEU A 218 -5.53 3.81 -10.04
C LEU A 218 -7.06 3.86 -10.05
N GLN A 219 -7.73 3.33 -9.02
CA GLN A 219 -9.18 3.48 -8.85
C GLN A 219 -9.57 4.96 -8.71
N THR A 220 -8.86 5.70 -7.85
CA THR A 220 -9.14 7.11 -7.57
C THR A 220 -9.01 7.99 -8.83
N VAL A 221 -8.11 7.64 -9.75
CA VAL A 221 -7.94 8.39 -11.01
C VAL A 221 -8.68 7.77 -12.20
N ASN A 222 -9.61 6.84 -11.96
CA ASN A 222 -10.41 6.12 -12.97
C ASN A 222 -9.54 5.41 -14.04
N ALA A 223 -8.49 4.72 -13.61
CA ALA A 223 -7.55 3.99 -14.45
C ALA A 223 -7.25 2.56 -13.95
N ALA A 224 -8.21 1.94 -13.25
CA ALA A 224 -8.07 0.58 -12.71
C ALA A 224 -7.83 -0.48 -13.79
N ASP A 225 -8.27 -0.22 -15.01
CA ASP A 225 -8.04 -1.04 -16.20
C ASP A 225 -6.56 -1.16 -16.62
N ARG A 226 -5.69 -0.32 -16.04
CA ARG A 226 -4.24 -0.35 -16.28
C ARG A 226 -3.51 -1.42 -15.46
N LEU A 227 -4.13 -1.95 -14.39
CA LEU A 227 -3.53 -3.04 -13.64
C LEU A 227 -3.51 -4.33 -14.45
N PRO A 228 -2.39 -5.06 -14.44
CA PRO A 228 -2.33 -6.37 -15.07
C PRO A 228 -3.38 -7.32 -14.48
N ALA A 229 -4.10 -8.03 -15.34
CA ALA A 229 -4.92 -9.15 -14.90
C ALA A 229 -4.01 -10.21 -14.25
N ASN A 230 -4.54 -10.94 -13.27
CA ASN A 230 -3.84 -12.02 -12.56
C ASN A 230 -2.68 -11.59 -11.63
N LEU A 231 -2.59 -10.32 -11.29
CA LEU A 231 -1.62 -9.88 -10.28
C LEU A 231 -2.06 -10.30 -8.87
N SER A 232 -3.37 -10.28 -8.62
CA SER A 232 -4.02 -10.78 -7.39
C SER A 232 -5.55 -10.79 -7.55
N ARG A 233 -6.27 -11.38 -6.58
CA ARG A 233 -7.75 -11.29 -6.49
C ARG A 233 -8.24 -9.84 -6.40
N LEU A 234 -7.44 -8.92 -5.82
CA LEU A 234 -7.77 -7.51 -5.76
C LEU A 234 -7.90 -6.87 -7.14
N THR A 235 -7.09 -7.31 -8.11
CA THR A 235 -7.17 -6.79 -9.48
C THR A 235 -8.43 -7.25 -10.23
N ASP A 236 -9.06 -8.33 -9.80
CA ASP A 236 -10.30 -8.81 -10.39
C ASP A 236 -11.53 -8.05 -9.87
N VAL A 237 -11.47 -7.54 -8.62
CA VAL A 237 -12.55 -6.70 -8.05
C VAL A 237 -12.68 -5.37 -8.79
N SER A 238 -11.61 -4.84 -9.36
CA SER A 238 -11.62 -3.56 -10.08
C SER A 238 -12.45 -3.55 -11.35
N LYS A 239 -12.95 -4.70 -11.80
CA LYS A 239 -13.86 -4.82 -12.95
C LYS A 239 -15.35 -4.66 -12.58
N SER A 240 -15.67 -4.61 -11.29
CA SER A 240 -17.01 -4.32 -10.80
C SER A 240 -17.09 -2.83 -10.42
N PRO A 241 -18.11 -2.07 -10.86
CA PRO A 241 -18.29 -0.69 -10.37
C PRO A 241 -18.39 -0.73 -8.84
N LEU A 242 -17.64 0.11 -8.16
CA LEU A 242 -17.87 0.37 -6.74
C LEU A 242 -19.22 1.07 -6.62
N ASP A 243 -20.32 0.29 -6.53
CA ASP A 243 -21.60 0.82 -6.15
C ASP A 243 -21.49 1.36 -4.72
N ASN A 244 -21.57 2.66 -4.64
CA ASN A 244 -21.80 3.50 -3.47
C ASN A 244 -22.19 2.73 -2.20
N VAL A 245 -21.26 2.54 -1.30
CA VAL A 245 -21.57 2.32 0.11
C VAL A 245 -21.60 3.69 0.76
N GLY A 246 -22.84 4.25 0.86
CA GLY A 246 -23.13 5.46 1.62
C GLY A 246 -22.98 5.24 3.14
#